data_92c0332e1ccd77f473d80f36141db281
#
_entry.id   92c0332e1ccd77f473d80f36141db281
#
_cell.length_a   1.000
_cell.length_b   1.000
_cell.length_c   1.000
_cell.angle_alpha   90.00
_cell.angle_beta   90.00
_cell.angle_gamma   90.00
#
_symmetry.space_group_name_H-M   'P 1'
#
loop_
_entity.id
_entity.type
_entity.pdbx_description
1 polymer ?
#
loop_
_entity_poly.entity_id
_entity_poly.type
_entity_poly.pdbx_seq_one_letter_code
_entity_poly.pdbx_strand_id
1 'polypeptide(L)'
;MTKFAVKYSEPVLIPVRGSEKQFPVNMVYCVGRNYAAHAREMGTDERQPPLFFSKPGWTVNAAGSNIPYPSSTSDLQHEIELVLAMGSEQNIYGFAVGVDLTRRDLQARAKREGRPWFSAKVFTGAAPVSKIIPTDDNFDFSNLMLELSVNGEVRQSASCRDMIWSPADIIRNLAGEAQVKSGDLIFTGTPAGVSTIKKEEKFMRR
;
A
#
# COMPACT_ATOMS: atom_id res chain seq x y z
N MET A 1 10.73 3.83 34.08
CA MET A 1 9.58 3.49 33.20
C MET A 1 8.75 4.75 33.00
N THR A 2 8.49 5.11 31.72
CA THR A 2 7.61 6.24 31.40
C THR A 2 6.17 5.89 31.75
N LYS A 3 5.49 6.78 32.49
CA LYS A 3 4.07 6.63 32.81
C LYS A 3 3.26 7.36 31.76
N PHE A 4 2.36 6.66 31.07
CA PHE A 4 1.44 7.24 30.10
C PHE A 4 0.14 7.70 30.76
N ALA A 5 -0.40 8.84 30.34
CA ALA A 5 -1.68 9.36 30.83
C ALA A 5 -2.88 8.53 30.35
N VAL A 6 -2.72 7.82 29.23
CA VAL A 6 -3.71 6.93 28.63
C VAL A 6 -3.04 5.62 28.20
N LYS A 7 -3.82 4.56 27.98
CA LYS A 7 -3.27 3.31 27.48
C LYS A 7 -2.67 3.54 26.09
N TYR A 8 -1.38 3.27 25.93
CA TYR A 8 -0.71 3.30 24.62
C TYR A 8 -1.17 2.13 23.75
N SER A 9 -1.46 2.41 22.49
CA SER A 9 -1.77 1.37 21.50
C SER A 9 -0.47 0.87 20.89
N GLU A 10 -0.23 -0.44 21.01
CA GLU A 10 0.92 -1.07 20.36
C GLU A 10 0.84 -0.91 18.83
N PRO A 11 1.98 -0.76 18.14
CA PRO A 11 1.99 -0.73 16.67
C PRO A 11 1.52 -2.07 16.10
N VAL A 12 0.98 -2.04 14.90
CA VAL A 12 0.74 -3.28 14.13
C VAL A 12 2.09 -3.90 13.81
N LEU A 13 2.21 -5.22 14.01
CA LEU A 13 3.43 -5.98 13.76
C LEU A 13 3.25 -6.87 12.52
N ILE A 14 4.20 -6.79 11.59
CA ILE A 14 4.23 -7.63 10.39
C ILE A 14 5.36 -8.66 10.55
N PRO A 15 5.09 -9.97 10.41
CA PRO A 15 6.13 -10.99 10.46
C PRO A 15 7.19 -10.80 9.36
N VAL A 16 8.45 -11.02 9.71
CA VAL A 16 9.57 -11.03 8.76
C VAL A 16 9.82 -12.44 8.28
N ARG A 17 9.90 -12.65 6.96
CA ARG A 17 10.11 -13.96 6.35
C ARG A 17 11.49 -14.52 6.73
N GLY A 18 11.52 -15.77 7.16
CA GLY A 18 12.77 -16.44 7.56
C GLY A 18 13.35 -15.97 8.89
N SER A 19 12.57 -15.27 9.72
CA SER A 19 13.02 -14.73 11.01
C SER A 19 11.88 -14.77 12.03
N GLU A 20 12.23 -14.79 13.32
CA GLU A 20 11.28 -14.57 14.43
C GLU A 20 11.01 -13.08 14.68
N LYS A 21 11.73 -12.19 13.97
CA LYS A 21 11.57 -10.75 14.12
C LYS A 21 10.22 -10.30 13.57
N GLN A 22 9.72 -9.20 14.14
CA GLN A 22 8.51 -8.51 13.71
C GLN A 22 8.90 -7.09 13.27
N PHE A 23 8.27 -6.62 12.20
CA PHE A 23 8.43 -5.27 11.71
C PHE A 23 7.30 -4.38 12.29
N PRO A 24 7.63 -3.40 13.15
CA PRO A 24 6.63 -2.50 13.72
C PRO A 24 6.24 -1.44 12.69
N VAL A 25 4.93 -1.33 12.42
CA VAL A 25 4.42 -0.34 11.46
C VAL A 25 4.21 1.00 12.14
N ASN A 26 4.82 2.06 11.58
CA ASN A 26 4.61 3.44 12.01
C ASN A 26 3.55 4.13 11.13
N MET A 27 3.89 4.49 9.91
CA MET A 27 3.03 5.17 8.94
C MET A 27 3.01 4.40 7.63
N VAL A 28 1.93 4.54 6.87
CA VAL A 28 1.81 4.04 5.50
C VAL A 28 1.71 5.23 4.56
N TYR A 29 2.71 5.40 3.72
CA TYR A 29 2.67 6.33 2.58
C TYR A 29 2.21 5.57 1.34
N CYS A 30 1.43 6.21 0.49
CA CYS A 30 0.91 5.61 -0.72
C CYS A 30 1.15 6.53 -1.91
N VAL A 31 1.54 5.95 -3.04
CA VAL A 31 1.76 6.66 -4.30
C VAL A 31 0.54 6.46 -5.20
N GLY A 32 -0.08 7.55 -5.60
CA GLY A 32 -1.12 7.49 -6.63
C GLY A 32 -0.50 7.53 -8.03
N ARG A 33 -0.97 6.63 -8.92
CA ARG A 33 -0.68 6.71 -10.38
C ARG A 33 0.76 6.41 -10.75
N ASN A 34 1.30 5.28 -10.36
CA ASN A 34 2.68 4.89 -10.68
C ASN A 34 2.82 3.89 -11.82
N TYR A 35 1.74 3.57 -12.53
CA TYR A 35 1.78 2.74 -13.73
C TYR A 35 1.06 3.43 -14.87
N ALA A 36 1.72 3.55 -16.03
CA ALA A 36 1.20 4.26 -17.20
C ALA A 36 -0.16 3.71 -17.67
N ALA A 37 -0.34 2.39 -17.67
CA ALA A 37 -1.60 1.76 -18.05
C ALA A 37 -2.74 2.15 -17.08
N HIS A 38 -2.47 2.18 -15.77
CA HIS A 38 -3.43 2.61 -14.76
C HIS A 38 -3.73 4.12 -14.84
N ALA A 39 -2.71 4.95 -15.10
CA ALA A 39 -2.90 6.38 -15.29
C ALA A 39 -3.85 6.67 -16.46
N ARG A 40 -3.68 5.95 -17.59
CA ARG A 40 -4.60 6.04 -18.76
C ARG A 40 -6.02 5.57 -18.42
N GLU A 41 -6.16 4.46 -17.71
CA GLU A 41 -7.47 3.94 -17.24
C GLU A 41 -8.21 4.97 -16.39
N MET A 42 -7.47 5.76 -15.60
CA MET A 42 -7.99 6.82 -14.74
C MET A 42 -8.10 8.20 -15.43
N GLY A 43 -7.76 8.30 -16.72
CA GLY A 43 -7.87 9.53 -17.52
C GLY A 43 -6.91 10.64 -17.09
N THR A 44 -5.67 10.29 -16.69
CA THR A 44 -4.69 11.25 -16.17
C THR A 44 -3.37 11.23 -16.95
N ASP A 45 -2.63 12.35 -16.93
CA ASP A 45 -1.32 12.50 -17.58
C ASP A 45 -0.24 11.71 -16.80
N GLU A 46 0.56 10.94 -17.50
CA GLU A 46 1.64 10.10 -16.96
C GLU A 46 2.87 10.93 -16.49
N ARG A 47 2.98 12.19 -16.86
CA ARG A 47 4.18 13.04 -16.63
C ARG A 47 4.12 13.87 -15.35
N GLN A 48 3.05 13.80 -14.58
CA GLN A 48 2.93 14.57 -13.36
C GLN A 48 3.79 13.97 -12.23
N PRO A 49 4.32 14.80 -11.31
CA PRO A 49 5.00 14.31 -10.12
C PRO A 49 4.15 13.29 -9.35
N PRO A 50 4.77 12.37 -8.59
CA PRO A 50 4.01 11.39 -7.81
C PRO A 50 3.07 12.10 -6.83
N LEU A 51 1.82 11.64 -6.78
CA LEU A 51 0.85 12.10 -5.82
C LEU A 51 0.97 11.24 -4.56
N PHE A 52 1.24 11.85 -3.42
CA PHE A 52 1.29 11.13 -2.14
C PHE A 52 0.01 11.32 -1.32
N PHE A 53 -0.38 10.27 -0.63
CA PHE A 53 -1.33 10.29 0.48
C PHE A 53 -0.88 9.29 1.53
N SER A 54 -1.49 9.31 2.71
CA SER A 54 -1.08 8.44 3.80
C SER A 54 -2.24 7.71 4.44
N LYS A 55 -1.93 6.57 5.05
CA LYS A 55 -2.80 5.82 5.94
C LYS A 55 -2.09 5.66 7.30
N PRO A 56 -2.78 5.82 8.42
CA PRO A 56 -2.21 5.48 9.72
C PRO A 56 -1.80 4.00 9.80
N GLY A 57 -0.75 3.68 10.54
CA GLY A 57 -0.25 2.30 10.68
C GLY A 57 -1.30 1.29 11.15
N TRP A 58 -2.29 1.70 11.96
CA TRP A 58 -3.39 0.83 12.42
C TRP A 58 -4.32 0.35 11.30
N THR A 59 -4.26 0.93 10.10
CA THR A 59 -5.02 0.45 8.92
C THR A 59 -4.45 -0.82 8.32
N VAL A 60 -3.20 -1.16 8.67
CA VAL A 60 -2.52 -2.36 8.20
C VAL A 60 -3.18 -3.60 8.77
N ASN A 61 -3.39 -4.59 7.90
CA ASN A 61 -3.82 -5.93 8.26
C ASN A 61 -2.70 -6.89 7.84
N ALA A 62 -2.03 -7.50 8.81
CA ALA A 62 -0.95 -8.44 8.54
C ALA A 62 -1.46 -9.75 7.90
N ALA A 63 -0.59 -10.42 7.16
CA ALA A 63 -0.92 -11.62 6.39
C ALA A 63 -1.63 -12.70 7.21
N GLY A 64 -2.67 -13.28 6.62
CA GLY A 64 -3.45 -14.38 7.20
C GLY A 64 -4.67 -13.97 8.03
N SER A 65 -4.88 -12.69 8.25
CA SER A 65 -6.06 -12.19 8.96
C SER A 65 -7.22 -11.92 8.00
N ASN A 66 -8.44 -12.19 8.46
CA ASN A 66 -9.64 -11.80 7.74
C ASN A 66 -9.77 -10.27 7.73
N ILE A 67 -10.19 -9.73 6.60
CA ILE A 67 -10.42 -8.29 6.43
C ILE A 67 -11.93 -8.06 6.52
N PRO A 68 -12.40 -7.30 7.52
CA PRO A 68 -13.82 -7.00 7.60
C PRO A 68 -14.23 -6.11 6.42
N TYR A 69 -15.28 -6.51 5.71
CA TYR A 69 -15.82 -5.68 4.64
C TYR A 69 -16.39 -4.38 5.24
N PRO A 70 -15.93 -3.20 4.80
CA PRO A 70 -16.35 -1.93 5.40
C PRO A 70 -17.84 -1.65 5.13
N SER A 71 -18.58 -1.25 6.17
CA SER A 71 -20.03 -1.00 6.08
C SER A 71 -20.41 0.27 5.31
N SER A 72 -19.47 1.20 5.13
CA SER A 72 -19.75 2.54 4.60
C SER A 72 -19.43 2.70 3.11
N THR A 73 -19.43 1.63 2.34
CA THR A 73 -19.21 1.66 0.89
C THR A 73 -20.08 0.65 0.17
N SER A 74 -20.44 0.97 -1.05
CA SER A 74 -21.05 0.05 -2.01
C SER A 74 -20.06 -0.43 -3.08
N ASP A 75 -18.84 0.11 -3.11
CA ASP A 75 -17.83 -0.22 -4.12
C ASP A 75 -16.43 -0.23 -3.49
N LEU A 76 -16.08 -1.37 -2.88
CA LEU A 76 -14.74 -1.63 -2.38
C LEU A 76 -13.89 -2.23 -3.50
N GLN A 77 -12.76 -1.60 -3.83
CA GLN A 77 -11.86 -2.05 -4.89
C GLN A 77 -10.48 -2.42 -4.35
N HIS A 78 -9.85 -3.41 -5.00
CA HIS A 78 -8.47 -3.82 -4.74
C HIS A 78 -7.50 -3.02 -5.61
N GLU A 79 -6.33 -2.72 -5.07
CA GLU A 79 -5.18 -2.11 -5.74
C GLU A 79 -3.93 -2.84 -5.23
N ILE A 80 -3.42 -3.85 -6.00
CA ILE A 80 -2.19 -4.56 -5.61
C ILE A 80 -0.97 -3.69 -5.81
N GLU A 81 -0.04 -3.73 -4.85
CA GLU A 81 1.15 -2.89 -4.88
C GLU A 81 2.39 -3.59 -4.30
N LEU A 82 3.55 -3.28 -4.85
CA LEU A 82 4.81 -3.47 -4.14
C LEU A 82 4.80 -2.54 -2.91
N VAL A 83 5.24 -3.06 -1.77
CA VAL A 83 5.34 -2.30 -0.52
C VAL A 83 6.79 -2.32 -0.07
N LEU A 84 7.39 -1.15 0.07
CA LEU A 84 8.71 -1.00 0.64
C LEU A 84 8.59 -0.85 2.16
N ALA A 85 9.35 -1.62 2.91
CA ALA A 85 9.46 -1.52 4.36
C ALA A 85 10.72 -0.73 4.72
N MET A 86 10.55 0.44 5.35
CA MET A 86 11.66 1.36 5.58
C MET A 86 12.42 1.02 6.87
N GLY A 87 13.72 0.87 6.73
CA GLY A 87 14.66 0.76 7.84
C GLY A 87 15.05 2.13 8.41
N SER A 88 16.28 2.29 8.89
CA SER A 88 16.82 3.57 9.31
C SER A 88 17.24 4.42 8.10
N GLU A 89 17.16 5.75 8.22
CA GLU A 89 17.81 6.70 7.29
C GLU A 89 17.47 6.52 5.80
N GLN A 90 16.19 6.30 5.48
CA GLN A 90 15.70 6.09 4.12
C GLN A 90 16.15 4.77 3.45
N ASN A 91 16.84 3.88 4.16
CA ASN A 91 17.20 2.56 3.66
C ASN A 91 15.98 1.64 3.60
N ILE A 92 15.88 0.85 2.56
CA ILE A 92 14.86 -0.19 2.42
C ILE A 92 15.32 -1.41 3.24
N TYR A 93 14.58 -1.75 4.30
CA TYR A 93 14.81 -2.97 5.09
C TYR A 93 14.41 -4.23 4.32
N GLY A 94 13.36 -4.10 3.51
CA GLY A 94 12.80 -5.21 2.76
C GLY A 94 11.53 -4.78 2.03
N PHE A 95 10.84 -5.76 1.46
CA PHE A 95 9.61 -5.51 0.71
C PHE A 95 8.51 -6.52 1.04
N ALA A 96 7.31 -6.18 0.66
CA ALA A 96 6.13 -7.02 0.76
C ALA A 96 5.21 -6.80 -0.44
N VAL A 97 4.17 -7.61 -0.54
CA VAL A 97 3.02 -7.33 -1.41
C VAL A 97 1.88 -6.82 -0.54
N GLY A 98 1.30 -5.69 -0.92
CA GLY A 98 0.15 -5.10 -0.24
C GLY A 98 -1.04 -4.90 -1.16
N VAL A 99 -2.16 -4.54 -0.56
CA VAL A 99 -3.36 -4.12 -1.29
C VAL A 99 -3.84 -2.79 -0.72
N ASP A 100 -3.85 -1.74 -1.52
CA ASP A 100 -4.43 -0.44 -1.17
C ASP A 100 -5.95 -0.51 -1.37
N LEU A 101 -6.67 -1.06 -0.38
CA LEU A 101 -8.12 -1.15 -0.44
C LEU A 101 -8.75 0.24 -0.46
N THR A 102 -9.64 0.43 -1.43
CA THR A 102 -10.24 1.73 -1.74
C THR A 102 -11.75 1.65 -1.78
N ARG A 103 -12.42 2.48 -0.98
CA ARG A 103 -13.85 2.76 -1.11
C ARG A 103 -14.05 3.68 -2.30
N ARG A 104 -14.24 3.11 -3.49
CA ARG A 104 -14.17 3.84 -4.76
C ARG A 104 -15.28 4.87 -4.93
N ASP A 105 -16.46 4.56 -4.47
CA ASP A 105 -17.61 5.46 -4.42
C ASP A 105 -17.31 6.73 -3.61
N LEU A 106 -16.68 6.57 -2.44
CA LEU A 106 -16.27 7.70 -1.59
C LEU A 106 -15.10 8.50 -2.21
N GLN A 107 -14.15 7.83 -2.86
CA GLN A 107 -13.06 8.52 -3.56
C GLN A 107 -13.58 9.33 -4.74
N ALA A 108 -14.49 8.77 -5.53
CA ALA A 108 -15.11 9.48 -6.65
C ALA A 108 -15.84 10.74 -6.17
N ARG A 109 -16.58 10.64 -5.05
CA ARG A 109 -17.23 11.80 -4.43
C ARG A 109 -16.21 12.84 -3.97
N ALA A 110 -15.15 12.41 -3.24
CA ALA A 110 -14.12 13.32 -2.77
C ALA A 110 -13.42 14.06 -3.92
N LYS A 111 -13.13 13.37 -5.03
CA LYS A 111 -12.56 14.00 -6.24
C LYS A 111 -13.47 15.07 -6.83
N ARG A 112 -14.78 14.80 -6.98
CA ARG A 112 -15.74 15.78 -7.50
C ARG A 112 -15.89 17.02 -6.61
N GLU A 113 -15.79 16.82 -5.28
CA GLU A 113 -15.96 17.88 -4.29
C GLU A 113 -14.64 18.58 -3.90
N GLY A 114 -13.50 18.22 -4.50
CA GLY A 114 -12.19 18.76 -4.14
C GLY A 114 -11.76 18.44 -2.69
N ARG A 115 -12.24 17.33 -2.11
CA ARG A 115 -11.98 16.95 -0.72
C ARG A 115 -10.86 15.93 -0.60
N PRO A 116 -10.19 15.84 0.56
CA PRO A 116 -9.21 14.78 0.86
C PRO A 116 -9.83 13.37 0.74
N TRP A 117 -9.01 12.40 0.35
CA TRP A 117 -9.43 11.00 0.19
C TRP A 117 -9.52 10.19 1.49
N PHE A 118 -9.46 10.85 2.64
CA PHE A 118 -9.44 10.20 3.95
C PHE A 118 -10.53 9.14 4.10
N SER A 119 -11.79 9.48 3.87
CA SER A 119 -12.91 8.54 3.99
C SER A 119 -12.82 7.36 3.03
N ALA A 120 -12.16 7.53 1.89
CA ALA A 120 -11.99 6.49 0.88
C ALA A 120 -10.84 5.53 1.19
N LYS A 121 -9.76 6.04 1.79
CA LYS A 121 -8.48 5.33 1.95
C LYS A 121 -8.17 4.91 3.38
N VAL A 122 -8.81 5.50 4.41
CA VAL A 122 -8.52 5.25 5.82
C VAL A 122 -9.69 4.54 6.50
N PHE A 123 -9.52 3.24 6.76
CA PHE A 123 -10.45 2.40 7.51
C PHE A 123 -9.72 1.15 8.02
N THR A 124 -10.32 0.43 8.97
CA THR A 124 -9.74 -0.79 9.54
C THR A 124 -9.53 -1.84 8.45
N GLY A 125 -8.29 -2.34 8.33
CA GLY A 125 -7.92 -3.33 7.32
C GLY A 125 -7.75 -2.75 5.90
N ALA A 126 -7.63 -1.42 5.76
CA ALA A 126 -7.48 -0.75 4.45
C ALA A 126 -6.14 -1.02 3.75
N ALA A 127 -5.17 -1.60 4.44
CA ALA A 127 -3.84 -1.90 3.93
C ALA A 127 -3.39 -3.33 4.30
N PRO A 128 -3.95 -4.38 3.67
CA PRO A 128 -3.45 -5.74 3.85
C PRO A 128 -2.03 -5.88 3.31
N VAL A 129 -1.11 -6.43 4.12
CA VAL A 129 0.31 -6.59 3.76
C VAL A 129 0.74 -8.04 4.00
N SER A 130 1.55 -8.61 3.10
CA SER A 130 2.19 -9.92 3.28
C SER A 130 3.30 -9.85 4.34
N LYS A 131 3.96 -10.98 4.62
CA LYS A 131 5.21 -10.96 5.39
C LYS A 131 6.25 -10.11 4.68
N ILE A 132 7.08 -9.38 5.44
CA ILE A 132 8.22 -8.64 4.89
C ILE A 132 9.31 -9.62 4.46
N ILE A 133 9.82 -9.46 3.25
CA ILE A 133 10.99 -10.16 2.73
C ILE A 133 12.18 -9.21 2.88
N PRO A 134 13.16 -9.49 3.76
CA PRO A 134 14.35 -8.66 3.87
C PRO A 134 15.13 -8.63 2.55
N THR A 135 15.76 -7.50 2.27
CA THR A 135 16.62 -7.33 1.09
C THR A 135 17.90 -6.58 1.46
N ASP A 136 18.85 -6.58 0.54
CA ASP A 136 20.05 -5.76 0.59
C ASP A 136 19.91 -4.51 -0.29
N ASP A 137 20.89 -3.60 -0.21
CA ASP A 137 20.89 -2.31 -0.91
C ASP A 137 21.00 -2.45 -2.44
N ASN A 138 21.39 -3.64 -2.95
CA ASN A 138 21.55 -3.90 -4.38
C ASN A 138 20.36 -4.65 -4.99
N PHE A 139 19.29 -4.85 -4.24
CA PHE A 139 18.14 -5.60 -4.72
C PHE A 139 17.43 -4.88 -5.87
N ASP A 140 17.30 -5.58 -7.00
CA ASP A 140 16.63 -5.03 -8.20
C ASP A 140 15.13 -5.35 -8.17
N PHE A 141 14.35 -4.39 -7.73
CA PHE A 141 12.88 -4.48 -7.68
C PHE A 141 12.24 -4.60 -9.07
N SER A 142 12.92 -4.20 -10.15
CA SER A 142 12.36 -4.27 -11.51
C SER A 142 12.13 -5.71 -11.98
N ASN A 143 12.78 -6.69 -11.38
CA ASN A 143 12.60 -8.10 -11.69
C ASN A 143 11.39 -8.75 -11.02
N LEU A 144 10.66 -8.01 -10.17
CA LEU A 144 9.48 -8.52 -9.50
C LEU A 144 8.24 -8.44 -10.42
N MET A 145 7.36 -9.42 -10.23
CA MET A 145 6.01 -9.43 -10.79
C MET A 145 4.99 -9.32 -9.66
N LEU A 146 3.97 -8.52 -9.87
CA LEU A 146 2.81 -8.42 -8.98
C LEU A 146 1.63 -9.16 -9.61
N GLU A 147 0.97 -10.00 -8.84
CA GLU A 147 -0.25 -10.68 -9.26
C GLU A 147 -1.29 -10.68 -8.14
N LEU A 148 -2.53 -10.31 -8.49
CA LEU A 148 -3.68 -10.45 -7.61
C LEU A 148 -4.77 -11.24 -8.32
N SER A 149 -5.27 -12.26 -7.64
CA SER A 149 -6.43 -13.03 -8.07
C SER A 149 -7.57 -12.92 -7.06
N VAL A 150 -8.81 -12.92 -7.56
CA VAL A 150 -10.04 -12.97 -6.78
C VAL A 150 -10.76 -14.25 -7.12
N ASN A 151 -11.04 -15.10 -6.11
CA ASN A 151 -11.64 -16.42 -6.28
C ASN A 151 -10.92 -17.32 -7.32
N GLY A 152 -9.60 -17.15 -7.44
CA GLY A 152 -8.76 -17.90 -8.39
C GLY A 152 -8.65 -17.30 -9.80
N GLU A 153 -9.39 -16.24 -10.10
CA GLU A 153 -9.28 -15.51 -11.36
C GLU A 153 -8.30 -14.33 -11.20
N VAL A 154 -7.28 -14.26 -12.08
CA VAL A 154 -6.31 -13.15 -12.07
C VAL A 154 -6.99 -11.86 -12.51
N ARG A 155 -6.90 -10.83 -11.70
CA ARG A 155 -7.48 -9.50 -11.94
C ARG A 155 -6.42 -8.44 -12.24
N GLN A 156 -5.28 -8.51 -11.57
CA GLN A 156 -4.15 -7.62 -11.80
C GLN A 156 -2.88 -8.45 -11.98
N SER A 157 -2.09 -8.13 -13.00
CA SER A 157 -0.76 -8.72 -13.22
C SER A 157 0.12 -7.72 -13.94
N ALA A 158 1.28 -7.39 -13.37
CA ALA A 158 2.22 -6.43 -13.96
C ALA A 158 3.65 -6.64 -13.45
N SER A 159 4.62 -6.22 -14.27
CA SER A 159 6.01 -6.12 -13.86
C SER A 159 6.25 -4.83 -13.06
N CYS A 160 7.06 -4.90 -12.02
CA CYS A 160 7.53 -3.71 -11.31
C CYS A 160 8.44 -2.82 -12.19
N ARG A 161 8.94 -3.35 -13.31
CA ARG A 161 9.64 -2.57 -14.35
C ARG A 161 8.75 -1.51 -15.02
N ASP A 162 7.43 -1.72 -15.04
CA ASP A 162 6.47 -0.85 -15.68
C ASP A 162 6.06 0.36 -14.79
N MET A 163 6.68 0.50 -13.61
CA MET A 163 6.51 1.67 -12.77
C MET A 163 7.05 2.93 -13.46
N ILE A 164 6.31 4.03 -13.37
CA ILE A 164 6.74 5.35 -13.84
C ILE A 164 7.88 5.88 -12.96
N TRP A 165 7.70 5.78 -11.65
CA TRP A 165 8.66 6.18 -10.62
C TRP A 165 9.24 4.94 -9.96
N SER A 166 10.54 4.77 -10.05
CA SER A 166 11.24 3.67 -9.38
C SER A 166 11.15 3.81 -7.85
N PRO A 167 11.38 2.72 -7.08
CA PRO A 167 11.48 2.80 -5.63
C PRO A 167 12.39 3.92 -5.11
N ALA A 168 13.55 4.11 -5.75
CA ALA A 168 14.48 5.18 -5.39
C ALA A 168 13.92 6.58 -5.67
N ASP A 169 13.21 6.76 -6.80
CA ASP A 169 12.57 8.03 -7.13
C ASP A 169 11.44 8.36 -6.18
N ILE A 170 10.63 7.36 -5.80
CA ILE A 170 9.54 7.52 -4.83
C ILE A 170 10.10 7.99 -3.48
N ILE A 171 11.14 7.32 -2.96
CA ILE A 171 11.74 7.68 -1.67
C ILE A 171 12.31 9.10 -1.74
N ARG A 172 13.02 9.46 -2.82
CA ARG A 172 13.58 10.80 -3.02
C ARG A 172 12.51 11.89 -3.06
N ASN A 173 11.42 11.67 -3.80
CA ASN A 173 10.31 12.63 -3.86
C ASN A 173 9.59 12.74 -2.52
N LEU A 174 9.29 11.61 -1.87
CA LEU A 174 8.61 11.58 -0.58
C LEU A 174 9.46 12.28 0.50
N ALA A 175 10.77 12.12 0.50
CA ALA A 175 11.67 12.79 1.45
C ALA A 175 11.66 14.32 1.33
N GLY A 176 11.26 14.87 0.18
CA GLY A 176 11.01 16.29 -0.01
C GLY A 176 9.72 16.81 0.63
N GLU A 177 8.77 15.91 0.91
CA GLU A 177 7.45 16.26 1.45
C GLU A 177 7.26 15.81 2.91
N ALA A 178 7.88 14.69 3.30
CA ALA A 178 7.71 14.09 4.62
C ALA A 178 9.01 13.45 5.14
N GLN A 179 9.17 13.45 6.46
CA GLN A 179 10.27 12.71 7.08
C GLN A 179 9.92 11.21 7.11
N VAL A 180 10.54 10.44 6.22
CA VAL A 180 10.45 8.98 6.21
C VAL A 180 11.24 8.42 7.40
N LYS A 181 10.65 7.49 8.15
CA LYS A 181 11.20 6.92 9.39
C LYS A 181 11.26 5.40 9.32
N SER A 182 12.07 4.82 10.19
CA SER A 182 12.05 3.38 10.45
C SER A 182 10.66 2.93 10.86
N GLY A 183 10.18 1.83 10.27
CA GLY A 183 8.83 1.32 10.49
C GLY A 183 7.78 1.87 9.52
N ASP A 184 8.13 2.83 8.67
CA ASP A 184 7.21 3.29 7.62
C ASP A 184 7.10 2.26 6.50
N LEU A 185 5.91 2.19 5.91
CA LEU A 185 5.64 1.43 4.69
C LEU A 185 5.37 2.41 3.55
N ILE A 186 5.88 2.10 2.35
CA ILE A 186 5.59 2.85 1.14
C ILE A 186 4.92 1.91 0.13
N PHE A 187 3.65 2.14 -0.14
CA PHE A 187 2.89 1.52 -1.20
C PHE A 187 3.22 2.25 -2.51
N THR A 188 3.73 1.53 -3.50
CA THR A 188 4.39 2.13 -4.66
C THR A 188 3.46 2.43 -5.83
N GLY A 189 2.15 2.23 -5.66
CA GLY A 189 1.16 2.41 -6.71
C GLY A 189 0.76 1.10 -7.38
N THR A 190 -0.46 1.06 -7.90
CA THR A 190 -1.09 -0.13 -8.47
C THR A 190 -1.08 -0.14 -10.00
N PRO A 191 -0.94 -1.32 -10.64
CA PRO A 191 -1.15 -1.47 -12.08
C PRO A 191 -2.64 -1.45 -12.46
N ALA A 192 -2.92 -1.49 -13.76
CA ALA A 192 -4.27 -1.64 -14.32
C ALA A 192 -4.97 -2.94 -13.88
N GLY A 193 -6.30 -3.01 -14.06
CA GLY A 193 -7.13 -4.15 -13.66
C GLY A 193 -7.78 -4.01 -12.29
N VAL A 194 -7.79 -2.80 -11.75
CA VAL A 194 -8.52 -2.47 -10.51
C VAL A 194 -10.00 -2.80 -10.67
N SER A 195 -10.57 -3.54 -9.73
CA SER A 195 -11.99 -3.92 -9.78
C SER A 195 -12.60 -4.13 -8.40
N THR A 196 -13.93 -4.20 -8.37
CA THR A 196 -14.72 -4.37 -7.15
C THR A 196 -14.48 -5.73 -6.52
N ILE A 197 -14.35 -5.75 -5.19
CA ILE A 197 -14.41 -6.95 -4.35
C ILE A 197 -15.80 -7.02 -3.72
N LYS A 198 -16.48 -8.15 -3.88
CA LYS A 198 -17.75 -8.40 -3.20
C LYS A 198 -17.51 -8.94 -1.80
N LYS A 199 -18.51 -8.80 -0.94
CA LYS A 199 -18.51 -9.41 0.37
C LYS A 199 -18.31 -10.93 0.24
N GLU A 200 -17.43 -11.51 1.08
CA GLU A 200 -17.09 -12.94 1.10
C GLU A 200 -16.15 -13.43 -0.05
N GLU A 201 -15.76 -12.58 -0.99
CA GLU A 201 -14.74 -12.94 -1.95
C GLU A 201 -13.36 -13.04 -1.29
N LYS A 202 -12.57 -14.01 -1.79
CA LYS A 202 -11.19 -14.25 -1.35
C LYS A 202 -10.24 -13.72 -2.40
N PHE A 203 -9.30 -12.88 -2.00
CA PHE A 203 -8.21 -12.49 -2.88
C PHE A 203 -6.87 -13.03 -2.40
N MET A 204 -6.04 -13.42 -3.36
CA MET A 204 -4.65 -13.81 -3.18
C MET A 204 -3.75 -12.83 -3.89
N ARG A 205 -2.57 -12.58 -3.32
CA ARG A 205 -1.53 -11.68 -3.84
C ARG A 205 -0.18 -12.40 -3.86
N ARG A 206 0.55 -12.23 -4.92
CA ARG A 206 1.91 -12.75 -5.13
C ARG A 206 2.83 -11.65 -5.65
#